data_6a88855db9f8448eb691828d263abdde
#
_entry.id   6a88855db9f8448eb691828d263abdde
#
_cell.length_a   1.000
_cell.length_b   1.000
_cell.length_c   1.000
_cell.angle_alpha   90.00
_cell.angle_beta   90.00
_cell.angle_gamma   90.00
#
_symmetry.space_group_name_H-M   'P 1'
#
loop_
_entity.id
_entity.type
_entity.pdbx_description
1 polymer ?
#
loop_
_entity_poly.entity_id
_entity_poly.type
_entity_poly.pdbx_seq_one_letter_code
_entity_poly.pdbx_strand_id
1 'polypeptide(L)'
;MGHTVVLPNSFDKPLQEERMKKLGSDEHRKWKAKMLRAQGKKVAVSDAVLVLNFEKHGQLNYIGGATFLEIFKAFELGKKIFLYNPIPENFLKDELLGMGPIVINGDLRLVV
;
A
#
# COMPACT_ATOMS: atom_id res chain seq x y z
N MET A 1 6.67 9.93 20.81
CA MET A 1 7.33 9.02 20.44
C MET A 1 7.23 8.49 19.18
N GLY A 2 8.15 8.16 18.54
CA GLY A 2 8.23 7.90 17.15
C GLY A 2 7.65 6.57 16.73
N HIS A 3 6.58 6.62 16.01
CA HIS A 3 6.09 5.45 15.29
C HIS A 3 6.73 5.43 13.92
N THR A 4 7.15 4.26 13.49
CA THR A 4 7.65 4.08 12.13
C THR A 4 6.46 3.77 11.22
N VAL A 5 6.21 4.67 10.28
CA VAL A 5 5.11 4.52 9.32
C VAL A 5 5.71 4.37 7.94
N VAL A 6 5.26 3.34 7.20
CA VAL A 6 5.76 3.08 5.86
C VAL A 6 4.74 3.54 4.83
N LEU A 7 5.26 4.08 3.72
CA LEU A 7 4.45 4.41 2.54
C LEU A 7 4.72 3.36 1.46
N PRO A 8 3.72 3.02 0.65
CA PRO A 8 3.92 2.08 -0.45
C PRO A 8 5.00 2.55 -1.41
N ASN A 9 5.74 1.60 -1.98
CA ASN A 9 6.82 1.91 -2.92
C ASN A 9 6.35 2.69 -4.14
N SER A 10 5.12 2.45 -4.57
CA SER A 10 4.58 3.16 -5.72
C SER A 10 4.45 4.66 -5.50
N PHE A 11 4.38 5.09 -4.24
CA PHE A 11 4.36 6.52 -3.92
C PHE A 11 5.74 7.14 -4.14
N ASP A 12 6.80 6.46 -3.69
CA ASP A 12 8.16 6.99 -3.78
C ASP A 12 8.70 6.95 -5.21
N LYS A 13 8.33 5.94 -5.97
CA LYS A 13 8.87 5.73 -7.32
C LYS A 13 7.74 5.37 -8.28
N PRO A 14 6.86 6.35 -8.59
CA PRO A 14 5.65 6.04 -9.34
C PRO A 14 5.87 5.52 -10.76
N LEU A 15 7.00 5.86 -11.38
CA LEU A 15 7.28 5.43 -12.75
C LEU A 15 8.17 4.21 -12.85
N GLN A 16 8.64 3.69 -11.73
CA GLN A 16 9.58 2.57 -11.77
C GLN A 16 8.94 1.31 -12.36
N GLU A 17 7.71 1.01 -11.97
CA GLU A 17 7.05 -0.17 -12.50
C GLU A 17 6.81 -0.07 -14.00
N GLU A 18 6.49 1.14 -14.50
CA GLU A 18 6.33 1.34 -15.94
C GLU A 18 7.62 1.06 -16.69
N ARG A 19 8.75 1.50 -16.15
CA ARG A 19 10.04 1.22 -16.77
C ARG A 19 10.37 -0.26 -16.74
N MET A 20 10.10 -0.92 -15.61
CA MET A 20 10.42 -2.34 -15.47
C MET A 20 9.55 -3.21 -16.38
N LYS A 21 8.32 -2.79 -16.68
CA LYS A 21 7.46 -3.51 -17.60
C LYS A 21 8.00 -3.51 -19.03
N LYS A 22 8.88 -2.59 -19.37
CA LYS A 22 9.49 -2.49 -20.69
C LYS A 22 10.63 -3.50 -20.89
N LEU A 23 11.09 -4.12 -19.81
CA LEU A 23 12.08 -5.18 -19.88
C LEU A 23 11.38 -6.49 -20.28
N GLY A 24 12.14 -7.52 -20.55
CA GLY A 24 11.55 -8.83 -20.84
C GLY A 24 10.69 -9.31 -19.67
N SER A 25 9.72 -10.19 -19.99
CA SER A 25 8.78 -10.66 -18.96
C SER A 25 9.47 -11.35 -17.78
N ASP A 26 10.59 -12.07 -18.02
CA ASP A 26 11.33 -12.71 -16.94
C ASP A 26 11.98 -11.67 -16.02
N GLU A 27 12.57 -10.63 -16.60
CA GLU A 27 13.20 -9.59 -15.82
C GLU A 27 12.17 -8.82 -15.00
N HIS A 28 11.01 -8.51 -15.59
CA HIS A 28 9.94 -7.85 -14.88
C HIS A 28 9.44 -8.72 -13.71
N ARG A 29 9.26 -10.01 -13.93
CA ARG A 29 8.79 -10.91 -12.90
C ARG A 29 9.77 -11.02 -11.74
N LYS A 30 11.06 -11.12 -12.04
CA LYS A 30 12.10 -11.19 -11.01
C LYS A 30 12.13 -9.91 -10.19
N TRP A 31 12.04 -8.76 -10.86
CA TRP A 31 12.00 -7.48 -10.18
C TRP A 31 10.78 -7.39 -9.27
N LYS A 32 9.60 -7.79 -9.78
CA LYS A 32 8.37 -7.73 -9.00
C LYS A 32 8.46 -8.60 -7.74
N ALA A 33 8.98 -9.81 -7.89
CA ALA A 33 9.16 -10.70 -6.73
C ALA A 33 10.07 -10.09 -5.69
N LYS A 34 11.18 -9.47 -6.12
CA LYS A 34 12.11 -8.81 -5.22
C LYS A 34 11.43 -7.65 -4.49
N MET A 35 10.65 -6.85 -5.22
CA MET A 35 9.93 -5.72 -4.65
C MET A 35 8.91 -6.17 -3.62
N LEU A 36 8.16 -7.24 -3.91
CA LEU A 36 7.15 -7.73 -2.97
C LEU A 36 7.80 -8.24 -1.68
N ARG A 37 8.95 -8.93 -1.78
CA ARG A 37 9.67 -9.37 -0.58
C ARG A 37 10.20 -8.19 0.21
N ALA A 38 10.74 -7.19 -0.48
CA ALA A 38 11.30 -6.01 0.19
C ALA A 38 10.22 -5.23 0.94
N GLN A 39 9.05 -5.07 0.33
CA GLN A 39 7.98 -4.32 0.99
C GLN A 39 7.41 -5.08 2.19
N GLY A 40 7.37 -6.40 2.14
CA GLY A 40 6.95 -7.20 3.29
C GLY A 40 7.89 -7.03 4.48
N LYS A 41 9.20 -6.99 4.22
CA LYS A 41 10.19 -6.73 5.28
C LYS A 41 10.05 -5.32 5.85
N LYS A 42 9.79 -4.36 4.98
CA LYS A 42 9.62 -2.96 5.37
C LYS A 42 8.42 -2.80 6.30
N VAL A 43 7.32 -3.44 5.97
CA VAL A 43 6.13 -3.44 6.83
C VAL A 43 6.42 -4.11 8.16
N ALA A 44 7.14 -5.23 8.15
CA ALA A 44 7.41 -5.99 9.36
C ALA A 44 8.17 -5.18 10.42
N VAL A 45 9.04 -4.27 10.00
CA VAL A 45 9.82 -3.44 10.93
C VAL A 45 9.16 -2.09 11.24
N SER A 46 7.97 -1.85 10.67
CA SER A 46 7.25 -0.59 10.87
C SER A 46 6.15 -0.78 11.90
N ASP A 47 5.67 0.32 12.48
CA ASP A 47 4.55 0.29 13.42
C ASP A 47 3.20 0.43 12.71
N ALA A 48 3.19 1.03 11.54
CA ALA A 48 1.96 1.29 10.81
C ALA A 48 2.23 1.46 9.32
N VAL A 49 1.17 1.35 8.52
CA VAL A 49 1.19 1.64 7.10
C VAL A 49 0.22 2.79 6.84
N LEU A 50 0.68 3.82 6.15
CA LEU A 50 -0.18 4.90 5.68
C LEU A 50 -0.32 4.78 4.16
N VAL A 51 -1.54 4.59 3.69
CA VAL A 51 -1.83 4.42 2.27
C VAL A 51 -2.41 5.72 1.73
N LEU A 52 -1.72 6.29 0.74
CA LEU A 52 -2.18 7.52 0.07
C LEU A 52 -3.02 7.11 -1.14
N ASN A 53 -4.25 6.69 -0.87
CA ASN A 53 -5.14 6.16 -1.90
C ASN A 53 -5.84 7.26 -2.67
N PHE A 54 -5.04 8.02 -3.45
CA PHE A 54 -5.52 9.09 -4.31
C PHE A 54 -6.13 8.52 -5.58
N GLU A 55 -6.83 9.37 -6.32
CA GLU A 55 -7.39 8.96 -7.60
C GLU A 55 -6.27 8.54 -8.55
N LYS A 56 -6.50 7.45 -9.27
CA LYS A 56 -5.55 6.95 -10.26
C LYS A 56 -6.32 6.15 -11.30
N HIS A 57 -5.96 6.32 -12.56
CA HIS A 57 -6.62 5.62 -13.68
C HIS A 57 -8.14 5.85 -13.69
N GLY A 58 -8.58 7.05 -13.31
CA GLY A 58 -9.99 7.39 -13.26
C GLY A 58 -10.77 6.75 -12.11
N GLN A 59 -10.08 6.09 -11.17
CA GLN A 59 -10.72 5.42 -10.03
C GLN A 59 -10.42 6.20 -8.75
N LEU A 60 -11.47 6.54 -8.02
CA LEU A 60 -11.34 7.24 -6.74
C LEU A 60 -10.79 6.30 -5.68
N ASN A 61 -9.98 6.84 -4.78
CA ASN A 61 -9.46 6.10 -3.63
C ASN A 61 -8.70 4.83 -4.05
N TYR A 62 -7.95 4.94 -5.13
CA TYR A 62 -7.32 3.78 -5.78
C TYR A 62 -6.34 3.06 -4.87
N ILE A 63 -6.44 1.74 -4.82
CA ILE A 63 -5.48 0.86 -4.14
C ILE A 63 -5.07 -0.20 -5.15
N GLY A 64 -3.80 -0.18 -5.53
CA GLY A 64 -3.26 -1.18 -6.46
C GLY A 64 -2.94 -2.49 -5.76
N GLY A 65 -2.61 -3.51 -6.57
CA GLY A 65 -2.35 -4.85 -6.05
C GLY A 65 -1.19 -4.90 -5.06
N ALA A 66 -0.06 -4.27 -5.39
CA ALA A 66 1.10 -4.28 -4.49
C ALA A 66 0.79 -3.59 -3.17
N THR A 67 0.08 -2.47 -3.22
CA THR A 67 -0.34 -1.74 -2.02
C THR A 67 -1.29 -2.59 -1.19
N PHE A 68 -2.22 -3.30 -1.84
CA PHE A 68 -3.15 -4.17 -1.14
C PHE A 68 -2.39 -5.26 -0.36
N LEU A 69 -1.33 -5.81 -0.96
CA LEU A 69 -0.52 -6.81 -0.27
C LEU A 69 0.20 -6.23 0.95
N GLU A 70 0.64 -4.98 0.87
CA GLU A 70 1.23 -4.31 2.04
C GLU A 70 0.20 -4.14 3.16
N ILE A 71 -1.03 -3.78 2.80
CA ILE A 71 -2.11 -3.65 3.76
C ILE A 71 -2.38 -4.99 4.43
N PHE A 72 -2.44 -6.06 3.64
CA PHE A 72 -2.65 -7.39 4.18
C PHE A 72 -1.51 -7.81 5.11
N LYS A 73 -0.27 -7.52 4.73
CA LYS A 73 0.89 -7.84 5.57
C LYS A 73 0.81 -7.11 6.90
N ALA A 74 0.43 -5.84 6.89
CA ALA A 74 0.23 -5.06 8.10
C ALA A 74 -0.86 -5.66 8.98
N PHE A 75 -1.98 -6.05 8.36
CA PHE A 75 -3.08 -6.70 9.06
C PHE A 75 -2.61 -8.00 9.72
N GLU A 76 -1.89 -8.83 8.96
CA GLU A 76 -1.40 -10.11 9.43
C GLU A 76 -0.49 -9.95 10.65
N LEU A 77 0.33 -8.91 10.66
CA LEU A 77 1.29 -8.64 11.73
C LEU A 77 0.73 -7.75 12.84
N GLY A 78 -0.56 -7.42 12.79
CA GLY A 78 -1.19 -6.60 13.82
C GLY A 78 -0.78 -5.15 13.82
N LYS A 79 -0.30 -4.65 12.69
CA LYS A 79 0.09 -3.24 12.56
C LYS A 79 -1.13 -2.38 12.27
N LYS A 80 -1.05 -1.08 12.62
CA LYS A 80 -2.11 -0.14 12.28
C LYS A 80 -2.09 0.16 10.78
N ILE A 81 -3.28 0.30 10.20
CA ILE A 81 -3.45 0.60 8.79
C ILE A 81 -4.24 1.90 8.68
N PHE A 82 -3.68 2.90 8.03
CA PHE A 82 -4.35 4.17 7.80
C PHE A 82 -4.57 4.37 6.31
N LEU A 83 -5.80 4.77 5.95
CA LEU A 83 -6.11 5.16 4.58
C LEU A 83 -6.35 6.66 4.54
N TYR A 84 -5.68 7.35 3.63
CA TYR A 84 -5.84 8.80 3.48
C TYR A 84 -7.28 9.15 3.07
N ASN A 85 -7.86 8.39 2.15
CA ASN A 85 -9.22 8.54 1.66
C ASN A 85 -10.06 7.31 2.00
N PRO A 86 -11.39 7.39 1.88
CA PRO A 86 -12.27 6.25 2.18
C PRO A 86 -11.91 4.97 1.42
N ILE A 87 -12.41 3.85 1.91
CA ILE A 87 -12.25 2.55 1.25
C ILE A 87 -12.87 2.63 -0.15
N PRO A 88 -12.15 2.15 -1.18
CA PRO A 88 -12.68 2.22 -2.55
C PRO A 88 -13.91 1.33 -2.74
N GLU A 89 -14.83 1.80 -3.58
CA GLU A 89 -16.01 1.03 -3.94
C GLU A 89 -15.68 0.13 -5.13
N ASN A 90 -15.03 -0.98 -4.84
CA ASN A 90 -14.65 -1.95 -5.88
C ASN A 90 -14.58 -3.35 -5.27
N PHE A 91 -14.00 -4.29 -6.01
CA PHE A 91 -13.95 -5.70 -5.57
C PHE A 91 -13.08 -5.95 -4.35
N LEU A 92 -12.27 -4.97 -3.93
CA LEU A 92 -11.45 -5.09 -2.72
C LEU A 92 -12.17 -4.63 -1.46
N LYS A 93 -13.37 -4.07 -1.60
CA LYS A 93 -14.06 -3.43 -0.48
C LYS A 93 -14.28 -4.36 0.70
N ASP A 94 -14.72 -5.57 0.41
CA ASP A 94 -15.05 -6.53 1.46
C ASP A 94 -13.81 -6.91 2.28
N GLU A 95 -12.72 -7.21 1.60
CA GLU A 95 -11.47 -7.55 2.27
C GLU A 95 -10.92 -6.38 3.06
N LEU A 96 -11.00 -5.18 2.49
CA LEU A 96 -10.52 -3.99 3.18
C LEU A 96 -11.32 -3.71 4.44
N LEU A 97 -12.64 -3.86 4.38
CA LEU A 97 -13.48 -3.70 5.57
C LEU A 97 -13.07 -4.70 6.66
N GLY A 98 -12.80 -5.93 6.26
CA GLY A 98 -12.40 -6.98 7.20
C GLY A 98 -11.07 -6.69 7.88
N MET A 99 -10.17 -5.97 7.21
CA MET A 99 -8.87 -5.64 7.77
C MET A 99 -8.90 -4.42 8.70
N GLY A 100 -10.03 -3.72 8.77
CA GLY A 100 -10.23 -2.67 9.76
C GLY A 100 -9.34 -1.45 9.66
N PRO A 101 -9.12 -0.88 8.46
CA PRO A 101 -8.25 0.30 8.36
C PRO A 101 -8.91 1.52 8.96
N ILE A 102 -8.08 2.46 9.40
CA ILE A 102 -8.54 3.74 9.93
C ILE A 102 -8.51 4.76 8.79
N VAL A 103 -9.69 5.26 8.41
CA VAL A 103 -9.79 6.25 7.35
C VAL A 103 -9.60 7.62 7.98
N ILE A 104 -8.58 8.35 7.54
CA ILE A 104 -8.25 9.63 8.15
C ILE A 104 -8.81 10.84 7.40
N ASN A 105 -9.36 10.65 6.20
CA ASN A 105 -9.96 11.73 5.39
C ASN A 105 -9.02 12.94 5.29
N GLY A 106 -7.76 12.68 4.98
CA GLY A 106 -6.76 13.73 4.81
C GLY A 106 -6.19 14.32 6.08
N ASP A 107 -6.65 13.90 7.25
CA ASP A 107 -6.18 14.46 8.51
C ASP A 107 -5.01 13.65 9.06
N LEU A 108 -3.79 14.08 8.73
CA LEU A 108 -2.57 13.37 9.12
C LEU A 108 -2.35 13.33 10.63
N ARG A 109 -3.06 14.16 11.38
CA ARG A 109 -2.95 14.14 12.86
C ARG A 109 -3.53 12.86 13.43
N LEU A 110 -4.35 12.15 12.67
CA LEU A 110 -4.94 10.90 13.13
C LEU A 110 -3.97 9.71 13.01
N VAL A 111 -2.82 9.91 12.38
CA VAL A 111 -1.79 8.87 12.28
C VAL A 111 -0.98 8.89 13.57
N VAL A 112 -1.35 8.05 14.51
CA VAL A 112 -0.75 8.03 15.85
C VAL A 112 -0.35 6.62 16.26
#